data_6916aef51400f648e7207a7c0b8db15f
#
_entry.id   6916aef51400f648e7207a7c0b8db15f
#
_cell.length_a   1.000
_cell.length_b   1.000
_cell.length_c   1.000
_cell.angle_alpha   90.00
_cell.angle_beta   90.00
_cell.angle_gamma   90.00
#
_symmetry.space_group_name_H-M   'P 1'
#
loop_
_entity.id
_entity.type
_entity.pdbx_description
1 polymer ?
#
loop_
_entity_poly.entity_id
_entity_poly.type
_entity_poly.pdbx_seq_one_letter_code
_entity_poly.pdbx_strand_id
1 'polypeptide(L)'
;MPLYPHDIINGIFGVIALIVSFFIAIRIILRGFEFRNRDFILVGIAGLIVSEPFWGAIISFVLEISSGMALSIEIQNLINFPLIPLGLFSWLVAFTDLVYKKRQKIIIELFIIYGIIYEIVFFVVFANDPSLEGTFYGIKSRGIPTIFLVSFLIIILISVASFVRESLQSAHPEIKMKGKLLVVAMIFYSIAALLETIVLVFSISTVFQMIGRTFLIVSAITFLWGFFLPEWIKKRL
;
A
#
# COMPACT_ATOMS: atom_id res chain seq x y z
N MET A 1 27.19 -1.31 -10.49
CA MET A 1 27.51 0.09 -10.85
C MET A 1 27.73 0.87 -9.55
N PRO A 2 28.61 1.86 -9.50
CA PRO A 2 28.69 2.71 -8.30
C PRO A 2 27.36 3.45 -8.12
N LEU A 3 26.80 3.38 -6.92
CA LEU A 3 25.59 4.12 -6.56
C LEU A 3 25.91 5.63 -6.56
N TYR A 4 25.11 6.41 -7.26
CA TYR A 4 25.22 7.86 -7.18
C TYR A 4 24.66 8.38 -5.83
N PRO A 5 25.10 9.55 -5.34
CA PRO A 5 24.62 10.10 -4.06
C PRO A 5 23.09 10.22 -3.98
N HIS A 6 22.42 10.53 -5.08
CA HIS A 6 20.96 10.61 -5.11
C HIS A 6 20.27 9.24 -4.99
N ASP A 7 20.90 8.15 -5.47
CA ASP A 7 20.37 6.80 -5.32
C ASP A 7 20.45 6.35 -3.86
N ILE A 8 21.58 6.68 -3.20
CA ILE A 8 21.78 6.39 -1.78
C ILE A 8 20.74 7.11 -0.93
N ILE A 9 20.54 8.41 -1.15
CA ILE A 9 19.55 9.19 -0.39
C ILE A 9 18.14 8.62 -0.63
N ASN A 10 17.79 8.36 -1.89
CA ASN A 10 16.50 7.77 -2.24
C ASN A 10 16.30 6.39 -1.59
N GLY A 11 17.31 5.53 -1.62
CA GLY A 11 17.28 4.23 -0.96
C GLY A 11 17.07 4.34 0.55
N ILE A 12 17.77 5.27 1.22
CA ILE A 12 17.60 5.52 2.66
C ILE A 12 16.16 5.95 2.98
N PHE A 13 15.58 6.89 2.21
CA PHE A 13 14.17 7.28 2.39
C PHE A 13 13.23 6.10 2.19
N GLY A 14 13.51 5.22 1.21
CA GLY A 14 12.74 3.99 1.00
C GLY A 14 12.79 3.06 2.20
N VAL A 15 13.99 2.79 2.73
CA VAL A 15 14.18 1.94 3.92
C VAL A 15 13.42 2.51 5.12
N ILE A 16 13.54 3.82 5.38
CA ILE A 16 12.81 4.48 6.47
C ILE A 16 11.30 4.33 6.28
N ALA A 17 10.78 4.60 5.07
CA ALA A 17 9.36 4.48 4.78
C ALA A 17 8.86 3.04 4.99
N LEU A 18 9.62 2.03 4.57
CA LEU A 18 9.26 0.63 4.75
C LEU A 18 9.28 0.23 6.23
N ILE A 19 10.32 0.60 6.97
CA ILE A 19 10.42 0.31 8.42
C ILE A 19 9.23 0.94 9.16
N VAL A 20 8.90 2.20 8.88
CA VAL A 20 7.76 2.88 9.51
C VAL A 20 6.45 2.19 9.16
N SER A 21 6.24 1.85 7.88
CA SER A 21 5.03 1.16 7.43
C SER A 21 4.88 -0.22 8.10
N PHE A 22 5.96 -1.00 8.17
CA PHE A 22 5.96 -2.32 8.83
C PHE A 22 5.71 -2.19 10.32
N PHE A 23 6.40 -1.27 11.00
CA PHE A 23 6.20 -1.04 12.42
C PHE A 23 4.72 -0.72 12.73
N ILE A 24 4.11 0.16 11.94
CA ILE A 24 2.71 0.56 12.11
C ILE A 24 1.78 -0.61 11.84
N ALA A 25 1.97 -1.35 10.76
CA ALA A 25 1.15 -2.49 10.41
C ALA A 25 1.23 -3.61 11.45
N ILE A 26 2.45 -3.95 11.91
CA ILE A 26 2.67 -4.91 12.98
C ILE A 26 2.00 -4.45 14.28
N ARG A 27 2.10 -3.16 14.62
CA ARG A 27 1.45 -2.58 15.80
C ARG A 27 -0.07 -2.74 15.75
N ILE A 28 -0.68 -2.55 14.57
CA ILE A 28 -2.12 -2.76 14.37
C ILE A 28 -2.48 -4.25 14.52
N ILE A 29 -1.69 -5.16 13.95
CA ILE A 29 -1.88 -6.61 14.06
C ILE A 29 -1.82 -7.05 15.53
N LEU A 30 -0.78 -6.63 16.27
CA LEU A 30 -0.60 -6.96 17.69
C LEU A 30 -1.78 -6.48 18.52
N ARG A 31 -2.28 -5.28 18.27
CA ARG A 31 -3.49 -4.77 18.92
C ARG A 31 -4.73 -5.58 18.53
N GLY A 32 -4.79 -6.08 17.28
CA GLY A 32 -5.85 -6.99 16.86
C GLY A 32 -5.87 -8.29 17.69
N PHE A 33 -4.72 -8.85 17.97
CA PHE A 33 -4.61 -10.02 18.86
C PHE A 33 -4.97 -9.68 20.32
N GLU A 34 -4.48 -8.55 20.84
CA GLU A 34 -4.77 -8.09 22.20
C GLU A 34 -6.28 -7.90 22.41
N PHE A 35 -6.97 -7.27 21.49
CA PHE A 35 -8.41 -7.01 21.57
C PHE A 35 -9.28 -8.16 21.03
N ARG A 36 -8.68 -9.25 20.56
CA ARG A 36 -9.37 -10.36 19.86
C ARG A 36 -10.26 -9.87 18.71
N ASN A 37 -9.80 -8.86 18.00
CA ASN A 37 -10.54 -8.25 16.91
C ASN A 37 -9.85 -8.55 15.58
N ARG A 38 -10.49 -9.41 14.76
CA ARG A 38 -9.95 -9.84 13.46
C ARG A 38 -9.82 -8.69 12.46
N ASP A 39 -10.67 -7.67 12.54
CA ASP A 39 -10.66 -6.57 11.58
C ASP A 39 -9.37 -5.76 11.71
N PHE A 40 -8.87 -5.54 12.93
CA PHE A 40 -7.55 -4.94 13.13
C PHE A 40 -6.42 -5.81 12.55
N ILE A 41 -6.50 -7.14 12.69
CA ILE A 41 -5.50 -8.05 12.11
C ILE A 41 -5.51 -7.91 10.58
N LEU A 42 -6.68 -7.93 9.96
CA LEU A 42 -6.86 -7.80 8.52
C LEU A 42 -6.39 -6.43 8.00
N VAL A 43 -6.73 -5.33 8.71
CA VAL A 43 -6.24 -3.99 8.38
C VAL A 43 -4.72 -3.91 8.49
N GLY A 44 -4.12 -4.52 9.51
CA GLY A 44 -2.67 -4.57 9.63
C GLY A 44 -2.00 -5.39 8.52
N ILE A 45 -2.57 -6.54 8.12
CA ILE A 45 -2.10 -7.33 6.97
C ILE A 45 -2.20 -6.50 5.69
N ALA A 46 -3.33 -5.83 5.46
CA ALA A 46 -3.48 -4.93 4.33
C ALA A 46 -2.43 -3.81 4.35
N GLY A 47 -2.14 -3.23 5.52
CA GLY A 47 -1.11 -2.20 5.70
C GLY A 47 0.32 -2.69 5.43
N LEU A 48 0.63 -3.96 5.71
CA LEU A 48 1.89 -4.57 5.30
C LEU A 48 1.97 -4.65 3.78
N ILE A 49 0.96 -5.25 3.17
CA ILE A 49 0.98 -5.59 1.74
C ILE A 49 0.85 -4.34 0.86
N VAL A 50 0.20 -3.29 1.32
CA VAL A 50 0.10 -2.03 0.56
C VAL A 50 1.47 -1.41 0.26
N SER A 51 2.50 -1.77 1.03
CA SER A 51 3.89 -1.36 0.78
C SER A 51 4.69 -2.34 -0.10
N GLU A 52 4.08 -3.47 -0.52
CA GLU A 52 4.74 -4.50 -1.31
C GLU A 52 5.40 -3.98 -2.61
N PRO A 53 4.79 -3.06 -3.38
CA PRO A 53 5.39 -2.55 -4.61
C PRO A 53 6.78 -1.92 -4.43
N PHE A 54 7.19 -1.65 -3.20
CA PHE A 54 8.50 -1.06 -2.88
C PHE A 54 9.51 -2.08 -2.33
N TRP A 55 9.08 -3.30 -1.96
CA TRP A 55 9.94 -4.25 -1.24
C TRP A 55 11.14 -4.66 -2.06
N GLY A 56 10.95 -5.06 -3.32
CA GLY A 56 12.03 -5.53 -4.19
C GLY A 56 13.12 -4.48 -4.40
N ALA A 57 12.72 -3.23 -4.67
CA ALA A 57 13.68 -2.14 -4.86
C ALA A 57 14.45 -1.81 -3.58
N ILE A 58 13.77 -1.82 -2.42
CA ILE A 58 14.41 -1.54 -1.12
C ILE A 58 15.33 -2.68 -0.70
N ILE A 59 14.91 -3.94 -0.87
CA ILE A 59 15.74 -5.11 -0.58
C ILE A 59 16.98 -5.10 -1.49
N SER A 60 16.80 -4.80 -2.79
CA SER A 60 17.90 -4.67 -3.74
C SER A 60 18.91 -3.61 -3.31
N PHE A 61 18.45 -2.45 -2.89
CA PHE A 61 19.29 -1.36 -2.38
C PHE A 61 20.09 -1.77 -1.13
N VAL A 62 19.44 -2.43 -0.16
CA VAL A 62 20.12 -2.91 1.05
C VAL A 62 21.19 -3.96 0.72
N LEU A 63 20.89 -4.89 -0.19
CA LEU A 63 21.85 -5.89 -0.65
C LEU A 63 23.01 -5.26 -1.41
N GLU A 64 22.75 -4.28 -2.26
CA GLU A 64 23.79 -3.58 -3.03
C GLU A 64 24.75 -2.84 -2.11
N ILE A 65 24.27 -2.16 -1.06
CA ILE A 65 25.15 -1.49 -0.08
C ILE A 65 25.92 -2.50 0.77
N SER A 66 25.29 -3.61 1.18
CA SER A 66 25.89 -4.55 2.12
C SER A 66 26.86 -5.56 1.47
N SER A 67 26.54 -6.01 0.26
CA SER A 67 27.28 -7.07 -0.43
C SER A 67 27.81 -6.69 -1.82
N GLY A 68 27.50 -5.50 -2.31
CA GLY A 68 27.82 -5.05 -3.67
C GLY A 68 26.99 -5.72 -4.77
N MET A 69 25.94 -6.51 -4.41
CA MET A 69 25.08 -7.23 -5.36
C MET A 69 23.66 -6.72 -5.28
N ALA A 70 23.14 -6.19 -6.38
CA ALA A 70 21.73 -5.84 -6.52
C ALA A 70 20.89 -7.05 -6.94
N LEU A 71 19.62 -7.09 -6.55
CA LEU A 71 18.67 -8.05 -7.09
C LEU A 71 18.41 -7.80 -8.58
N SER A 72 18.27 -8.86 -9.36
CA SER A 72 17.82 -8.72 -10.74
C SER A 72 16.40 -8.14 -10.78
N ILE A 73 16.05 -7.46 -11.86
CA ILE A 73 14.74 -6.82 -12.01
C ILE A 73 13.60 -7.84 -11.97
N GLU A 74 13.85 -9.06 -12.45
CA GLU A 74 12.86 -10.16 -12.42
C GLU A 74 12.53 -10.56 -10.98
N ILE A 75 13.56 -10.69 -10.13
CA ILE A 75 13.37 -11.01 -8.70
C ILE A 75 12.64 -9.84 -8.00
N GLN A 76 13.00 -8.59 -8.31
CA GLN A 76 12.30 -7.43 -7.76
C GLN A 76 10.81 -7.44 -8.15
N ASN A 77 10.48 -7.71 -9.42
CA ASN A 77 9.10 -7.79 -9.89
C ASN A 77 8.32 -8.91 -9.20
N LEU A 78 8.95 -10.07 -8.99
CA LEU A 78 8.34 -11.21 -8.29
C LEU A 78 8.10 -10.93 -6.80
N ILE A 79 8.88 -10.03 -6.20
CA ILE A 79 8.68 -9.61 -4.80
C ILE A 79 7.61 -8.51 -4.71
N ASN A 80 7.46 -7.67 -5.75
CA ASN A 80 6.68 -6.43 -5.68
C ASN A 80 5.19 -6.59 -6.01
N PHE A 81 4.77 -7.66 -6.67
CA PHE A 81 3.43 -7.68 -7.27
C PHE A 81 2.50 -8.81 -6.82
N PRO A 82 2.95 -10.02 -6.41
CA PRO A 82 2.06 -11.16 -6.19
C PRO A 82 1.11 -11.04 -5.00
N LEU A 83 1.48 -10.30 -3.93
CA LEU A 83 0.65 -10.24 -2.74
C LEU A 83 -0.43 -9.15 -2.78
N ILE A 84 -0.41 -8.27 -3.79
CA ILE A 84 -1.34 -7.14 -3.90
C ILE A 84 -2.81 -7.56 -3.75
N PRO A 85 -3.32 -8.62 -4.42
CA PRO A 85 -4.70 -9.06 -4.24
C PRO A 85 -5.02 -9.49 -2.82
N LEU A 86 -4.07 -10.11 -2.11
CA LEU A 86 -4.23 -10.50 -0.71
C LEU A 86 -4.38 -9.29 0.21
N GLY A 87 -3.62 -8.21 -0.05
CA GLY A 87 -3.74 -6.95 0.67
C GLY A 87 -5.11 -6.31 0.48
N LEU A 88 -5.58 -6.24 -0.77
CA LEU A 88 -6.91 -5.72 -1.10
C LEU A 88 -8.02 -6.57 -0.47
N PHE A 89 -7.92 -7.90 -0.56
CA PHE A 89 -8.86 -8.83 0.06
C PHE A 89 -8.94 -8.61 1.57
N SER A 90 -7.79 -8.54 2.25
CA SER A 90 -7.73 -8.33 3.70
C SER A 90 -8.39 -7.00 4.09
N TRP A 91 -8.11 -5.92 3.33
CA TRP A 91 -8.76 -4.63 3.51
C TRP A 91 -10.27 -4.70 3.34
N LEU A 92 -10.75 -5.29 2.23
CA LEU A 92 -12.17 -5.35 1.91
C LEU A 92 -12.97 -6.20 2.89
N VAL A 93 -12.40 -7.28 3.42
CA VAL A 93 -13.06 -8.07 4.47
C VAL A 93 -13.27 -7.21 5.71
N ALA A 94 -12.22 -6.54 6.20
CA ALA A 94 -12.34 -5.66 7.36
C ALA A 94 -13.31 -4.50 7.11
N PHE A 95 -13.19 -3.85 5.96
CA PHE A 95 -14.06 -2.74 5.59
C PHE A 95 -15.55 -3.15 5.50
N THR A 96 -15.84 -4.26 4.84
CA THR A 96 -17.23 -4.72 4.65
C THR A 96 -17.85 -5.24 5.94
N ASP A 97 -17.07 -5.79 6.86
CA ASP A 97 -17.54 -6.14 8.21
C ASP A 97 -18.05 -4.89 8.96
N LEU A 98 -17.36 -3.76 8.79
CA LEU A 98 -17.67 -2.52 9.49
C LEU A 98 -18.84 -1.71 8.84
N VAL A 99 -18.88 -1.69 7.50
CA VAL A 99 -19.77 -0.74 6.78
C VAL A 99 -20.87 -1.44 5.96
N TYR A 100 -20.56 -2.57 5.31
CA TYR A 100 -21.45 -3.22 4.35
C TYR A 100 -21.70 -4.70 4.63
N LYS A 101 -21.84 -5.09 5.88
CA LYS A 101 -21.97 -6.49 6.31
C LYS A 101 -23.04 -7.28 5.54
N LYS A 102 -24.15 -6.66 5.21
CA LYS A 102 -25.25 -7.31 4.44
C LYS A 102 -24.84 -7.69 3.02
N ARG A 103 -23.90 -6.97 2.41
CA ARG A 103 -23.40 -7.19 1.03
C ARG A 103 -22.00 -7.79 0.99
N GLN A 104 -21.42 -8.09 2.14
CA GLN A 104 -20.04 -8.57 2.26
C GLN A 104 -19.76 -9.74 1.35
N LYS A 105 -20.60 -10.79 1.37
CA LYS A 105 -20.39 -12.00 0.59
C LYS A 105 -20.21 -11.69 -0.90
N ILE A 106 -21.12 -10.92 -1.49
CA ILE A 106 -21.09 -10.55 -2.91
C ILE A 106 -19.83 -9.74 -3.24
N ILE A 107 -19.52 -8.74 -2.40
CA ILE A 107 -18.33 -7.91 -2.59
C ILE A 107 -17.06 -8.77 -2.57
N ILE A 108 -16.93 -9.63 -1.57
CA ILE A 108 -15.74 -10.49 -1.41
C ILE A 108 -15.61 -11.49 -2.56
N GLU A 109 -16.71 -12.14 -2.98
CA GLU A 109 -16.70 -13.07 -4.12
C GLU A 109 -16.25 -12.38 -5.41
N LEU A 110 -16.75 -11.16 -5.70
CA LEU A 110 -16.33 -10.39 -6.87
C LEU A 110 -14.84 -10.04 -6.82
N PHE A 111 -14.33 -9.65 -5.65
CA PHE A 111 -12.91 -9.30 -5.52
C PHE A 111 -11.97 -10.50 -5.45
N ILE A 112 -12.42 -11.67 -5.02
CA ILE A 112 -11.67 -12.91 -5.18
C ILE A 112 -11.50 -13.22 -6.67
N ILE A 113 -12.58 -13.17 -7.45
CA ILE A 113 -12.52 -13.41 -8.90
C ILE A 113 -11.57 -12.40 -9.55
N TYR A 114 -11.70 -11.12 -9.21
CA TYR A 114 -10.83 -10.06 -9.72
C TYR A 114 -9.35 -10.29 -9.36
N GLY A 115 -9.06 -10.69 -8.12
CA GLY A 115 -7.70 -11.04 -7.69
C GLY A 115 -7.13 -12.25 -8.43
N ILE A 116 -7.94 -13.31 -8.65
CA ILE A 116 -7.53 -14.48 -9.45
C ILE A 116 -7.20 -14.07 -10.89
N ILE A 117 -8.03 -13.22 -11.51
CA ILE A 117 -7.77 -12.69 -12.85
C ILE A 117 -6.43 -11.93 -12.87
N TYR A 118 -6.19 -11.08 -11.87
CA TYR A 118 -4.92 -10.38 -11.73
C TYR A 118 -3.73 -11.34 -11.67
N GLU A 119 -3.78 -12.36 -10.79
CA GLU A 119 -2.69 -13.32 -10.63
C GLU A 119 -2.41 -14.07 -11.94
N ILE A 120 -3.46 -14.56 -12.60
CA ILE A 120 -3.31 -15.25 -13.88
C ILE A 120 -2.64 -14.32 -14.91
N VAL A 121 -3.15 -13.11 -15.06
CA VAL A 121 -2.62 -12.14 -16.03
C VAL A 121 -1.18 -11.76 -15.68
N PHE A 122 -0.90 -11.48 -14.39
CA PHE A 122 0.45 -11.17 -13.95
C PHE A 122 1.43 -12.28 -14.26
N PHE A 123 1.15 -13.53 -13.87
CA PHE A 123 2.05 -14.64 -14.10
C PHE A 123 2.19 -15.01 -15.58
N VAL A 124 1.16 -14.84 -16.40
CA VAL A 124 1.27 -14.99 -17.86
C VAL A 124 2.19 -13.93 -18.45
N VAL A 125 2.05 -12.67 -18.06
CA VAL A 125 2.93 -11.59 -18.54
C VAL A 125 4.35 -11.82 -18.05
N PHE A 126 4.52 -12.14 -16.77
CA PHE A 126 5.82 -12.39 -16.15
C PHE A 126 6.55 -13.60 -16.79
N ALA A 127 5.84 -14.67 -17.11
CA ALA A 127 6.44 -15.82 -17.79
C ALA A 127 6.94 -15.50 -19.21
N ASN A 128 6.32 -14.53 -19.90
CA ASN A 128 6.74 -14.08 -21.22
C ASN A 128 7.79 -12.98 -21.19
N ASP A 129 7.75 -12.12 -20.19
CA ASP A 129 8.66 -10.98 -19.99
C ASP A 129 8.89 -10.73 -18.49
N PRO A 130 9.81 -11.47 -17.85
CA PRO A 130 10.07 -11.35 -16.41
C PRO A 130 10.59 -9.98 -16.00
N SER A 131 11.26 -9.25 -16.90
CA SER A 131 11.73 -7.89 -16.65
C SER A 131 10.62 -6.85 -16.64
N LEU A 132 9.48 -7.15 -17.28
CA LEU A 132 8.36 -6.23 -17.56
C LEU A 132 8.78 -4.99 -18.35
N GLU A 133 9.89 -5.03 -19.09
CA GLU A 133 10.39 -3.92 -19.90
C GLU A 133 9.94 -3.99 -21.38
N GLY A 134 9.55 -5.16 -21.81
CA GLY A 134 9.07 -5.43 -23.18
C GLY A 134 7.61 -5.04 -23.39
N THR A 135 7.02 -5.68 -24.40
CA THR A 135 5.60 -5.50 -24.77
C THR A 135 4.89 -6.84 -24.82
N PHE A 136 3.67 -6.87 -24.31
CA PHE A 136 2.78 -8.01 -24.34
C PHE A 136 1.47 -7.59 -25.06
N TYR A 137 1.20 -8.19 -26.23
CA TYR A 137 0.06 -7.82 -27.09
C TYR A 137 -0.04 -6.31 -27.39
N GLY A 138 1.09 -5.65 -27.66
CA GLY A 138 1.14 -4.21 -27.99
C GLY A 138 1.04 -3.26 -26.79
N ILE A 139 0.92 -3.78 -25.58
CA ILE A 139 0.94 -3.00 -24.33
C ILE A 139 2.29 -3.22 -23.65
N LYS A 140 2.90 -2.17 -23.11
CA LYS A 140 4.11 -2.33 -22.29
C LYS A 140 3.81 -3.30 -21.14
N SER A 141 4.63 -4.34 -20.97
CA SER A 141 4.40 -5.41 -19.98
C SER A 141 4.20 -4.86 -18.56
N ARG A 142 4.95 -3.83 -18.16
CA ARG A 142 4.80 -3.11 -16.89
C ARG A 142 3.46 -2.36 -16.77
N GLY A 143 2.85 -1.98 -17.87
CA GLY A 143 1.54 -1.29 -17.86
C GLY A 143 0.41 -2.16 -17.28
N ILE A 144 0.50 -3.48 -17.46
CA ILE A 144 -0.54 -4.41 -17.01
C ILE A 144 -0.67 -4.44 -15.48
N PRO A 145 0.39 -4.78 -14.69
CA PRO A 145 0.29 -4.69 -13.24
C PRO A 145 0.01 -3.26 -12.75
N THR A 146 0.50 -2.23 -13.45
CA THR A 146 0.21 -0.83 -13.11
C THR A 146 -1.29 -0.50 -13.20
N ILE A 147 -2.00 -0.96 -14.24
CA ILE A 147 -3.45 -0.76 -14.37
C ILE A 147 -4.19 -1.40 -13.19
N PHE A 148 -3.80 -2.61 -12.80
CA PHE A 148 -4.39 -3.28 -11.63
C PHE A 148 -4.09 -2.52 -10.33
N LEU A 149 -2.85 -2.05 -10.13
CA LEU A 149 -2.49 -1.22 -8.98
C LEU A 149 -3.34 0.05 -8.88
N VAL A 150 -3.52 0.76 -9.99
CA VAL A 150 -4.36 1.97 -10.02
C VAL A 150 -5.81 1.63 -9.71
N SER A 151 -6.34 0.54 -10.25
CA SER A 151 -7.71 0.11 -9.96
C SER A 151 -7.88 -0.29 -8.48
N PHE A 152 -6.89 -0.97 -7.89
CA PHE A 152 -6.89 -1.29 -6.45
C PHE A 152 -6.85 -0.02 -5.59
N LEU A 153 -6.04 0.98 -5.99
CA LEU A 153 -6.03 2.28 -5.32
C LEU A 153 -7.42 2.94 -5.34
N ILE A 154 -8.09 2.94 -6.49
CA ILE A 154 -9.45 3.49 -6.63
C ILE A 154 -10.43 2.76 -5.70
N ILE A 155 -10.37 1.43 -5.64
CA ILE A 155 -11.23 0.62 -4.78
C ILE A 155 -10.99 0.95 -3.30
N ILE A 156 -9.73 1.06 -2.88
CA ILE A 156 -9.37 1.46 -1.53
C ILE A 156 -9.90 2.86 -1.22
N LEU A 157 -9.73 3.82 -2.13
CA LEU A 157 -10.21 5.19 -1.95
C LEU A 157 -11.74 5.25 -1.78
N ILE A 158 -12.50 4.53 -2.62
CA ILE A 158 -13.97 4.45 -2.51
C ILE A 158 -14.37 3.84 -1.17
N SER A 159 -13.69 2.77 -0.74
CA SER A 159 -13.99 2.10 0.52
C SER A 159 -13.72 3.00 1.72
N VAL A 160 -12.57 3.71 1.72
CA VAL A 160 -12.22 4.66 2.78
C VAL A 160 -13.18 5.84 2.79
N ALA A 161 -13.54 6.39 1.63
CA ALA A 161 -14.51 7.48 1.55
C ALA A 161 -15.86 7.09 2.17
N SER A 162 -16.30 5.85 1.92
CA SER A 162 -17.52 5.30 2.52
C SER A 162 -17.40 5.15 4.04
N PHE A 163 -16.29 4.59 4.53
CA PHE A 163 -16.03 4.46 5.97
C PHE A 163 -15.97 5.83 6.67
N VAL A 164 -15.31 6.79 6.05
CA VAL A 164 -15.21 8.15 6.59
C VAL A 164 -16.58 8.82 6.67
N ARG A 165 -17.42 8.67 5.64
CA ARG A 165 -18.78 9.21 5.66
C ARG A 165 -19.54 8.72 6.89
N GLU A 166 -19.51 7.42 7.17
CA GLU A 166 -20.14 6.83 8.37
C GLU A 166 -19.51 7.40 9.66
N SER A 167 -18.19 7.49 9.71
CA SER A 167 -17.47 8.01 10.87
C SER A 167 -17.80 9.49 11.17
N LEU A 168 -17.91 10.32 10.14
CA LEU A 168 -18.24 11.74 10.29
C LEU A 168 -19.70 11.98 10.74
N GLN A 169 -20.60 11.05 10.50
CA GLN A 169 -21.99 11.10 10.95
C GLN A 169 -22.17 10.65 12.41
N SER A 170 -21.14 10.05 13.02
CA SER A 170 -21.18 9.60 14.42
C SER A 170 -21.43 10.77 15.38
N ALA A 171 -22.18 10.53 16.44
CA ALA A 171 -22.36 11.49 17.53
C ALA A 171 -21.10 11.65 18.41
N HIS A 172 -20.20 10.67 18.40
CA HIS A 172 -19.01 10.64 19.25
C HIS A 172 -17.85 11.43 18.63
N PRO A 173 -17.30 12.46 19.35
CA PRO A 173 -16.18 13.29 18.84
C PRO A 173 -14.93 12.49 18.49
N GLU A 174 -14.60 11.47 19.26
CA GLU A 174 -13.45 10.60 18.99
C GLU A 174 -13.58 9.87 17.66
N ILE A 175 -14.77 9.33 17.33
CA ILE A 175 -15.01 8.62 16.07
C ILE A 175 -14.90 9.58 14.89
N LYS A 176 -15.44 10.80 15.03
CA LYS A 176 -15.28 11.84 14.01
C LYS A 176 -13.81 12.20 13.76
N MET A 177 -13.02 12.34 14.84
CA MET A 177 -11.60 12.66 14.71
C MET A 177 -10.82 11.54 14.04
N LYS A 178 -11.08 10.27 14.41
CA LYS A 178 -10.50 9.10 13.74
C LYS A 178 -10.80 9.11 12.24
N GLY A 179 -12.06 9.36 11.87
CA GLY A 179 -12.45 9.50 10.46
C GLY A 179 -11.68 10.59 9.73
N LYS A 180 -11.55 11.79 10.32
CA LYS A 180 -10.75 12.88 9.72
C LYS A 180 -9.28 12.49 9.51
N LEU A 181 -8.66 11.83 10.48
CA LEU A 181 -7.28 11.38 10.37
C LEU A 181 -7.11 10.32 9.27
N LEU A 182 -8.07 9.41 9.12
CA LEU A 182 -8.05 8.44 8.03
C LEU A 182 -8.19 9.10 6.66
N VAL A 183 -9.02 10.16 6.51
CA VAL A 183 -9.07 10.95 5.27
C VAL A 183 -7.70 11.53 4.95
N VAL A 184 -7.09 12.20 5.92
CA VAL A 184 -5.77 12.81 5.75
C VAL A 184 -4.72 11.77 5.36
N ALA A 185 -4.70 10.62 6.03
CA ALA A 185 -3.83 9.50 5.70
C ALA A 185 -4.02 9.06 4.25
N MET A 186 -5.26 8.90 3.80
CA MET A 186 -5.55 8.43 2.43
C MET A 186 -5.20 9.47 1.37
N ILE A 187 -5.37 10.77 1.65
CA ILE A 187 -4.92 11.83 0.73
C ILE A 187 -3.40 11.74 0.55
N PHE A 188 -2.63 11.65 1.64
CA PHE A 188 -1.18 11.52 1.55
C PHE A 188 -0.74 10.23 0.87
N TYR A 189 -1.41 9.11 1.16
CA TYR A 189 -1.14 7.83 0.48
C TYR A 189 -1.40 7.94 -1.02
N SER A 190 -2.52 8.55 -1.43
CA SER A 190 -2.88 8.69 -2.84
C SER A 190 -1.88 9.56 -3.60
N ILE A 191 -1.45 10.68 -2.99
CA ILE A 191 -0.41 11.54 -3.57
C ILE A 191 0.89 10.74 -3.72
N ALA A 192 1.29 9.99 -2.70
CA ALA A 192 2.48 9.17 -2.76
C ALA A 192 2.40 8.11 -3.87
N ALA A 193 1.30 7.37 -3.95
CA ALA A 193 1.09 6.35 -4.97
C ALA A 193 1.07 6.93 -6.39
N LEU A 194 0.47 8.11 -6.58
CA LEU A 194 0.48 8.81 -7.86
C LEU A 194 1.89 9.27 -8.24
N LEU A 195 2.65 9.85 -7.31
CA LEU A 195 4.03 10.28 -7.57
C LEU A 195 4.92 9.11 -7.95
N GLU A 196 4.84 7.98 -7.23
CA GLU A 196 5.59 6.78 -7.56
C GLU A 196 5.17 6.20 -8.95
N THR A 197 3.88 6.20 -9.26
CA THR A 197 3.39 5.76 -10.57
C THR A 197 3.91 6.67 -11.70
N ILE A 198 3.91 7.98 -11.50
CA ILE A 198 4.42 8.97 -12.47
C ILE A 198 5.92 8.75 -12.70
N VAL A 199 6.69 8.56 -11.63
CA VAL A 199 8.13 8.27 -11.74
C VAL A 199 8.37 6.98 -12.50
N LEU A 200 7.61 5.93 -12.21
CA LEU A 200 7.73 4.63 -12.85
C LEU A 200 7.45 4.71 -14.36
N VAL A 201 6.43 5.48 -14.76
CA VAL A 201 5.98 5.56 -16.18
C VAL A 201 6.84 6.53 -16.97
N PHE A 202 7.23 7.66 -16.39
CA PHE A 202 7.87 8.77 -17.12
C PHE A 202 9.37 8.92 -16.83
N SER A 203 9.95 8.05 -15.96
CA SER A 203 11.36 8.11 -15.55
C SER A 203 11.79 9.51 -15.06
N ILE A 204 10.91 10.16 -14.31
CA ILE A 204 11.13 11.52 -13.79
C ILE A 204 12.07 11.47 -12.57
N SER A 205 12.66 12.61 -12.27
CA SER A 205 13.65 12.86 -11.23
C SER A 205 13.40 12.11 -9.89
N THR A 206 14.48 11.56 -9.32
CA THR A 206 14.56 10.95 -7.98
C THR A 206 13.95 11.80 -6.87
N VAL A 207 13.92 13.15 -7.04
CA VAL A 207 13.29 14.07 -6.08
C VAL A 207 11.80 13.77 -5.89
N PHE A 208 11.07 13.45 -6.95
CA PHE A 208 9.65 13.08 -6.85
C PHE A 208 9.43 11.79 -6.05
N GLN A 209 10.34 10.81 -6.18
CA GLN A 209 10.31 9.60 -5.34
C GLN A 209 10.52 9.93 -3.87
N MET A 210 11.48 10.79 -3.55
CA MET A 210 11.72 11.20 -2.16
C MET A 210 10.50 11.91 -1.56
N ILE A 211 9.86 12.79 -2.32
CA ILE A 211 8.61 13.45 -1.92
C ILE A 211 7.51 12.39 -1.70
N GLY A 212 7.33 11.46 -2.63
CA GLY A 212 6.36 10.36 -2.50
C GLY A 212 6.57 9.55 -1.23
N ARG A 213 7.82 9.15 -0.94
CA ARG A 213 8.17 8.41 0.28
C ARG A 213 7.94 9.20 1.56
N THR A 214 8.18 10.50 1.53
CA THR A 214 7.85 11.38 2.66
C THR A 214 6.33 11.38 2.92
N PHE A 215 5.52 11.48 1.87
CA PHE A 215 4.07 11.37 1.99
C PHE A 215 3.61 9.99 2.47
N LEU A 216 4.27 8.90 2.08
CA LEU A 216 4.00 7.57 2.61
C LEU A 216 4.23 7.50 4.12
N ILE A 217 5.33 8.06 4.62
CA ILE A 217 5.64 8.10 6.07
C ILE A 217 4.55 8.88 6.81
N VAL A 218 4.19 10.07 6.33
CA VAL A 218 3.14 10.91 6.94
C VAL A 218 1.80 10.18 6.91
N SER A 219 1.45 9.54 5.78
CA SER A 219 0.25 8.73 5.65
C SER A 219 0.21 7.61 6.68
N ALA A 220 1.28 6.83 6.80
CA ALA A 220 1.36 5.71 7.72
C ALA A 220 1.17 6.14 9.18
N ILE A 221 1.83 7.23 9.61
CA ILE A 221 1.69 7.78 10.96
C ILE A 221 0.25 8.27 11.20
N THR A 222 -0.32 8.99 10.23
CA THR A 222 -1.68 9.53 10.35
C THR A 222 -2.72 8.41 10.34
N PHE A 223 -2.47 7.34 9.59
CA PHE A 223 -3.29 6.13 9.58
C PHE A 223 -3.30 5.45 10.95
N LEU A 224 -2.13 5.29 11.59
CA LEU A 224 -2.04 4.77 12.96
C LEU A 224 -2.88 5.59 13.93
N TRP A 225 -2.81 6.93 13.84
CA TRP A 225 -3.60 7.82 14.69
C TRP A 225 -5.10 7.74 14.39
N GLY A 226 -5.47 7.43 13.18
CA GLY A 226 -6.87 7.15 12.80
C GLY A 226 -7.45 5.92 13.50
N PHE A 227 -6.62 4.91 13.78
CA PHE A 227 -7.03 3.72 14.54
C PHE A 227 -6.83 3.92 16.06
N PHE A 228 -5.70 4.47 16.45
CA PHE A 228 -5.30 4.63 17.86
C PHE A 228 -5.05 6.11 18.17
N LEU A 229 -6.14 6.80 18.51
CA LEU A 229 -6.08 8.24 18.77
C LEU A 229 -5.09 8.51 19.93
N PRO A 230 -4.06 9.36 19.72
CA PRO A 230 -3.13 9.75 20.76
C PRO A 230 -3.82 10.48 21.93
N GLU A 231 -3.35 10.29 23.16
CA GLU A 231 -3.94 10.91 24.36
C GLU A 231 -3.97 12.45 24.30
N TRP A 232 -2.96 13.08 23.66
CA TRP A 232 -2.95 14.53 23.51
C TRP A 232 -4.05 15.07 22.58
N ILE A 233 -4.52 14.24 21.61
CA ILE A 233 -5.67 14.58 20.77
C ILE A 233 -6.96 14.35 21.57
N LYS A 234 -7.08 13.21 22.29
CA LYS A 234 -8.26 12.91 23.10
C LYS A 234 -8.55 13.99 24.16
N LYS A 235 -7.50 14.53 24.78
CA LYS A 235 -7.64 15.61 25.77
C LYS A 235 -8.19 16.92 25.22
N ARG A 236 -8.23 17.10 23.88
CA ARG A 236 -8.72 18.30 23.21
C ARG A 236 -10.13 18.12 22.59
N LEU A 237 -10.70 16.93 22.70
CA LEU A 237 -12.03 16.59 22.23
C LEU A 237 -13.06 16.69 23.35
#